data_e343f505a727b61f9a02303cb8ab837e
#
_entry.id   e343f505a727b61f9a02303cb8ab837e
#
_cell.length_a   1.000
_cell.length_b   1.000
_cell.length_c   1.000
_cell.angle_alpha   90.00
_cell.angle_beta   90.00
_cell.angle_gamma   90.00
#
_symmetry.space_group_name_H-M   'P 1'
#
loop_
_entity.id
_entity.type
_entity.pdbx_description
1 polymer ?
#
loop_
_entity_poly.entity_id
_entity_poly.type
_entity_poly.pdbx_seq_one_letter_code
_entity_poly.pdbx_strand_id
1 'polypeptide(L)'
;MVGRCLSAVLLVGLMAGAGLPVMASGDERPQRVVSMNLCTDQLAMLIADEGQLISVSALAQDSRNSTMAEAARQYPPNHGRAEEIHQLAPDLVITGRFNAGPTVSMLQRLGIPVAVFDPATSLEDVRDNLQQMGEVLGRPAQAARLIADFDQRLAMLQQPVVHPPRAALYFPNGYTRGDQTLLGDIVRAAGFRNVATGEDVQFGGHLPLESLVMAEPDVLITGSRHDARSRSEAILRHPAVERAAAWEVVHELVTSDWVCGTPQALSAVERIGALRGQLMGAP
;
A
#
# COMPACT_ATOMS: atom_id res chain seq x y z
N MET A 1 -71.35 74.78 8.62
CA MET A 1 -69.89 74.93 8.42
C MET A 1 -69.28 73.53 8.61
N VAL A 2 -68.54 73.08 7.64
CA VAL A 2 -68.17 71.75 7.28
C VAL A 2 -66.89 71.34 8.07
N GLY A 3 -66.94 70.25 8.80
CA GLY A 3 -65.80 69.67 9.45
C GLY A 3 -65.49 68.25 8.85
N ARG A 4 -64.36 68.13 8.16
CA ARG A 4 -63.93 66.94 7.49
C ARG A 4 -63.13 66.03 8.50
N CYS A 5 -63.66 64.83 8.72
CA CYS A 5 -62.89 63.75 9.43
C CYS A 5 -61.94 63.09 8.40
N LEU A 6 -60.66 63.11 8.73
CA LEU A 6 -59.64 62.26 8.06
C LEU A 6 -59.54 60.94 8.78
N SER A 7 -59.87 59.85 8.10
CA SER A 7 -59.62 58.51 8.56
C SER A 7 -58.20 58.06 8.12
N ALA A 8 -57.35 57.82 9.05
CA ALA A 8 -56.04 57.24 8.80
C ALA A 8 -56.16 55.69 8.71
N VAL A 9 -55.84 55.16 7.55
CA VAL A 9 -55.75 53.69 7.32
C VAL A 9 -54.33 53.24 7.67
N LEU A 10 -54.21 52.43 8.71
CA LEU A 10 -52.97 51.76 9.07
C LEU A 10 -52.80 50.51 8.17
N LEU A 11 -51.81 50.52 7.25
CA LEU A 11 -51.37 49.35 6.51
C LEU A 11 -50.39 48.57 7.37
N VAL A 12 -50.83 47.41 7.86
CA VAL A 12 -49.93 46.42 8.49
C VAL A 12 -49.26 45.59 7.39
N GLY A 13 -47.99 45.86 7.13
CA GLY A 13 -47.18 45.11 6.21
C GLY A 13 -46.78 43.72 6.79
N LEU A 14 -47.34 42.65 6.22
CA LEU A 14 -46.99 41.27 6.55
C LEU A 14 -45.66 40.95 5.87
N MET A 15 -44.54 41.01 6.61
CA MET A 15 -43.25 40.52 6.15
C MET A 15 -43.27 38.99 6.14
N ALA A 16 -43.54 38.37 4.97
CA ALA A 16 -43.32 36.95 4.74
C ALA A 16 -41.80 36.70 4.68
N GLY A 17 -41.22 36.20 5.76
CA GLY A 17 -39.85 35.71 5.78
C GLY A 17 -39.75 34.46 4.91
N ALA A 18 -39.23 34.64 3.67
CA ALA A 18 -38.81 33.52 2.84
C ALA A 18 -37.60 32.86 3.49
N GLY A 19 -37.83 31.83 4.28
CA GLY A 19 -36.77 30.90 4.72
C GLY A 19 -36.16 30.24 3.49
N LEU A 20 -34.92 30.63 3.13
CA LEU A 20 -34.14 29.90 2.14
C LEU A 20 -33.97 28.45 2.66
N PRO A 21 -34.23 27.42 1.83
CA PRO A 21 -33.89 26.06 2.22
C PRO A 21 -32.37 26.01 2.39
N VAL A 22 -31.92 25.70 3.59
CA VAL A 22 -30.56 25.27 3.84
C VAL A 22 -30.44 23.96 3.07
N MET A 23 -29.85 24.02 1.89
CA MET A 23 -29.36 22.81 1.21
C MET A 23 -28.37 22.19 2.17
N ALA A 24 -28.77 21.11 2.82
CA ALA A 24 -27.84 20.22 3.46
C ALA A 24 -26.88 19.74 2.37
N SER A 25 -25.64 20.25 2.38
CA SER A 25 -24.56 19.69 1.60
C SER A 25 -24.43 18.27 2.13
N GLY A 26 -25.03 17.29 1.44
CA GLY A 26 -24.79 15.89 1.73
C GLY A 26 -23.26 15.70 1.67
N ASP A 27 -22.72 15.05 2.65
CA ASP A 27 -21.29 14.71 2.69
C ASP A 27 -20.99 13.94 1.38
N GLU A 28 -20.31 14.60 0.42
CA GLU A 28 -20.01 14.03 -0.91
C GLU A 28 -19.03 12.86 -0.80
N ARG A 29 -18.52 12.57 0.42
CA ARG A 29 -17.59 11.49 0.66
C ARG A 29 -18.30 10.12 0.63
N PRO A 30 -17.66 9.08 0.09
CA PRO A 30 -18.21 7.74 0.15
C PRO A 30 -18.37 7.32 1.62
N GLN A 31 -19.52 6.70 1.94
CA GLN A 31 -19.89 6.28 3.29
C GLN A 31 -19.86 4.75 3.47
N ARG A 32 -19.88 4.00 2.37
CA ARG A 32 -19.93 2.54 2.35
C ARG A 32 -18.89 1.97 1.40
N VAL A 33 -17.64 1.97 1.85
CA VAL A 33 -16.50 1.59 1.03
C VAL A 33 -16.19 0.10 1.21
N VAL A 34 -16.01 -0.61 0.12
CA VAL A 34 -15.51 -2.00 0.09
C VAL A 34 -14.16 -2.02 -0.60
N SER A 35 -13.16 -2.62 0.03
CA SER A 35 -11.87 -2.88 -0.60
C SER A 35 -11.72 -4.37 -0.95
N MET A 36 -11.19 -4.67 -2.15
CA MET A 36 -11.08 -6.03 -2.70
C MET A 36 -9.62 -6.47 -2.91
N ASN A 37 -8.65 -5.73 -2.41
CA ASN A 37 -7.22 -6.03 -2.62
C ASN A 37 -6.43 -5.78 -1.34
N LEU A 38 -5.56 -6.71 -0.98
CA LEU A 38 -4.74 -6.66 0.22
C LEU A 38 -4.05 -5.30 0.46
N CYS A 39 -3.49 -4.69 -0.59
CA CYS A 39 -2.74 -3.44 -0.43
C CYS A 39 -3.67 -2.24 -0.29
N THR A 40 -4.77 -2.21 -1.04
CA THR A 40 -5.80 -1.17 -0.87
C THR A 40 -6.56 -1.32 0.45
N ASP A 41 -6.72 -2.56 0.97
CA ASP A 41 -7.30 -2.81 2.30
C ASP A 41 -6.48 -2.11 3.38
N GLN A 42 -5.16 -2.29 3.37
CA GLN A 42 -4.27 -1.68 4.36
C GLN A 42 -4.25 -0.16 4.25
N LEU A 43 -4.20 0.40 3.04
CA LEU A 43 -4.28 1.85 2.82
C LEU A 43 -5.62 2.42 3.29
N ALA A 44 -6.73 1.74 2.99
CA ALA A 44 -8.06 2.17 3.42
C ALA A 44 -8.20 2.12 4.96
N MET A 45 -7.71 1.06 5.62
CA MET A 45 -7.72 0.96 7.10
C MET A 45 -6.92 2.07 7.78
N LEU A 46 -5.89 2.63 7.14
CA LEU A 46 -5.09 3.73 7.67
C LEU A 46 -5.78 5.10 7.54
N ILE A 47 -6.67 5.26 6.55
CA ILE A 47 -7.17 6.58 6.13
C ILE A 47 -8.66 6.75 6.37
N ALA A 48 -9.46 5.70 6.22
CA ALA A 48 -10.91 5.74 6.35
C ALA A 48 -11.37 6.25 7.73
N ASP A 49 -12.54 6.89 7.73
CA ASP A 49 -13.25 7.20 8.98
C ASP A 49 -13.86 5.94 9.60
N GLU A 50 -14.20 6.04 10.87
CA GLU A 50 -14.95 5.00 11.58
C GLU A 50 -16.28 4.72 10.84
N GLY A 51 -16.52 3.44 10.52
CA GLY A 51 -17.71 2.98 9.80
C GLY A 51 -17.71 3.21 8.30
N GLN A 52 -16.77 3.97 7.72
CA GLN A 52 -16.68 4.23 6.29
C GLN A 52 -16.25 2.97 5.51
N LEU A 53 -15.23 2.25 5.98
CA LEU A 53 -14.80 0.98 5.40
C LEU A 53 -15.66 -0.15 5.97
N ILE A 54 -16.44 -0.83 5.13
CA ILE A 54 -17.41 -1.85 5.57
C ILE A 54 -16.98 -3.29 5.28
N SER A 55 -15.96 -3.50 4.44
CA SER A 55 -15.42 -4.83 4.12
C SER A 55 -14.02 -4.71 3.53
N VAL A 56 -13.18 -5.69 3.84
CA VAL A 56 -11.82 -5.86 3.28
C VAL A 56 -11.67 -7.24 2.66
N SER A 57 -10.65 -7.46 1.83
CA SER A 57 -10.41 -8.79 1.29
C SER A 57 -10.04 -9.80 2.39
N ALA A 58 -10.37 -11.07 2.20
CA ALA A 58 -9.99 -12.13 3.14
C ALA A 58 -8.47 -12.22 3.37
N LEU A 59 -7.66 -11.82 2.37
CA LEU A 59 -6.20 -11.77 2.48
C LEU A 59 -5.71 -10.74 3.52
N ALA A 60 -6.47 -9.69 3.80
CA ALA A 60 -6.11 -8.69 4.79
C ALA A 60 -6.02 -9.28 6.21
N GLN A 61 -6.73 -10.38 6.49
CA GLN A 61 -6.76 -11.07 7.78
C GLN A 61 -5.69 -12.16 7.93
N ASP A 62 -4.89 -12.44 6.88
CA ASP A 62 -3.80 -13.40 6.94
C ASP A 62 -2.48 -12.72 7.32
N SER A 63 -1.98 -13.00 8.52
CA SER A 63 -0.74 -12.41 9.06
C SER A 63 0.53 -12.73 8.26
N ARG A 64 0.50 -13.74 7.39
CA ARG A 64 1.61 -14.04 6.48
C ARG A 64 1.75 -13.01 5.37
N ASN A 65 0.64 -12.35 5.01
CA ASN A 65 0.56 -11.43 3.89
C ASN A 65 0.31 -9.98 4.32
N SER A 66 -0.38 -9.78 5.46
CA SER A 66 -0.82 -8.48 5.93
C SER A 66 -0.11 -8.06 7.21
N THR A 67 0.42 -6.84 7.22
CA THR A 67 0.93 -6.21 8.45
C THR A 67 -0.18 -5.75 9.38
N MET A 68 -1.41 -5.66 8.88
CA MET A 68 -2.59 -5.18 9.61
C MET A 68 -3.63 -6.28 9.83
N ALA A 69 -3.21 -7.56 9.85
CA ALA A 69 -4.12 -8.69 9.93
C ALA A 69 -5.04 -8.65 11.17
N GLU A 70 -4.52 -8.20 12.31
CA GLU A 70 -5.32 -8.05 13.53
C GLU A 70 -6.37 -6.95 13.40
N ALA A 71 -5.99 -5.78 12.89
CA ALA A 71 -6.92 -4.68 12.63
C ALA A 71 -7.97 -5.06 11.57
N ALA A 72 -7.60 -5.88 10.59
CA ALA A 72 -8.50 -6.33 9.53
C ALA A 72 -9.65 -7.22 10.05
N ARG A 73 -9.49 -7.90 11.19
CA ARG A 73 -10.51 -8.81 11.75
C ARG A 73 -11.80 -8.12 12.19
N GLN A 74 -11.78 -6.81 12.41
CA GLN A 74 -12.98 -6.04 12.71
C GLN A 74 -13.91 -5.86 11.50
N TYR A 75 -13.42 -6.12 10.28
CA TYR A 75 -14.17 -5.97 9.03
C TYR A 75 -14.64 -7.33 8.51
N PRO A 76 -15.89 -7.45 8.04
CA PRO A 76 -16.33 -8.61 7.25
C PRO A 76 -15.39 -8.85 6.07
N PRO A 77 -14.87 -10.08 5.89
CA PRO A 77 -14.03 -10.39 4.74
C PRO A 77 -14.85 -10.57 3.47
N ASN A 78 -14.29 -10.18 2.32
CA ASN A 78 -14.82 -10.49 1.01
C ASN A 78 -13.77 -11.26 0.16
N HIS A 79 -14.26 -11.92 -0.90
CA HIS A 79 -13.45 -12.71 -1.83
C HIS A 79 -13.37 -12.07 -3.23
N GLY A 80 -13.76 -10.80 -3.35
CA GLY A 80 -13.70 -10.04 -4.59
C GLY A 80 -14.67 -10.53 -5.67
N ARG A 81 -15.79 -11.16 -5.32
CA ARG A 81 -16.84 -11.60 -6.25
C ARG A 81 -17.87 -10.48 -6.41
N ALA A 82 -18.30 -10.22 -7.66
CA ALA A 82 -19.21 -9.11 -7.94
C ALA A 82 -20.53 -9.22 -7.18
N GLU A 83 -21.09 -10.44 -7.05
CA GLU A 83 -22.34 -10.71 -6.34
C GLU A 83 -22.20 -10.42 -4.84
N GLU A 84 -21.10 -10.87 -4.25
CA GLU A 84 -20.78 -10.65 -2.83
C GLU A 84 -20.64 -9.15 -2.53
N ILE A 85 -19.90 -8.44 -3.37
CA ILE A 85 -19.70 -6.99 -3.24
C ILE A 85 -21.01 -6.23 -3.43
N HIS A 86 -21.80 -6.58 -4.45
CA HIS A 86 -23.10 -5.94 -4.72
C HIS A 86 -24.07 -6.07 -3.54
N GLN A 87 -24.10 -7.24 -2.87
CA GLN A 87 -24.94 -7.45 -1.68
C GLN A 87 -24.59 -6.54 -0.50
N LEU A 88 -23.34 -6.08 -0.41
CA LEU A 88 -22.92 -5.13 0.61
C LEU A 88 -23.43 -3.71 0.33
N ALA A 89 -24.03 -3.45 -0.84
CA ALA A 89 -24.55 -2.16 -1.28
C ALA A 89 -23.52 -1.01 -1.03
N PRO A 90 -22.28 -1.11 -1.57
CA PRO A 90 -21.29 -0.05 -1.43
C PRO A 90 -21.64 1.14 -2.31
N ASP A 91 -21.21 2.33 -1.90
CA ASP A 91 -21.21 3.54 -2.72
C ASP A 91 -19.83 3.75 -3.40
N LEU A 92 -18.80 3.00 -2.96
CA LEU A 92 -17.48 2.94 -3.58
C LEU A 92 -16.84 1.59 -3.39
N VAL A 93 -16.20 1.07 -4.44
CA VAL A 93 -15.31 -0.09 -4.38
C VAL A 93 -13.88 0.33 -4.69
N ILE A 94 -12.91 -0.18 -3.93
CA ILE A 94 -11.49 0.07 -4.12
C ILE A 94 -10.79 -1.25 -4.47
N THR A 95 -9.89 -1.23 -5.46
CA THR A 95 -9.17 -2.43 -5.90
C THR A 95 -7.81 -2.08 -6.52
N GLY A 96 -6.94 -3.09 -6.64
CA GLY A 96 -5.69 -2.99 -7.39
C GLY A 96 -5.88 -3.27 -8.88
N ARG A 97 -5.04 -2.68 -9.73
CA ARG A 97 -5.08 -2.82 -11.21
C ARG A 97 -5.09 -4.27 -11.69
N PHE A 98 -4.37 -5.16 -11.01
CA PHE A 98 -4.24 -6.55 -11.42
C PHE A 98 -5.32 -7.47 -10.84
N ASN A 99 -6.27 -6.92 -10.09
CA ASN A 99 -7.38 -7.69 -9.57
C ASN A 99 -8.51 -7.78 -10.60
N ALA A 100 -9.01 -8.97 -10.77
CA ALA A 100 -10.27 -9.42 -11.38
C ALA A 100 -10.96 -8.41 -12.33
N GLY A 101 -10.38 -8.10 -13.49
CA GLY A 101 -11.00 -7.24 -14.51
C GLY A 101 -12.47 -7.55 -14.80
N PRO A 102 -12.91 -8.81 -14.90
CA PRO A 102 -14.33 -9.18 -15.05
C PRO A 102 -15.21 -8.70 -13.89
N THR A 103 -14.74 -8.81 -12.63
CA THR A 103 -15.46 -8.31 -11.45
C THR A 103 -15.62 -6.79 -11.50
N VAL A 104 -14.54 -6.06 -11.77
CA VAL A 104 -14.57 -4.59 -11.91
C VAL A 104 -15.55 -4.17 -12.99
N SER A 105 -15.48 -4.79 -14.18
CA SER A 105 -16.40 -4.50 -15.29
C SER A 105 -17.87 -4.80 -14.94
N MET A 106 -18.14 -5.83 -14.15
CA MET A 106 -19.49 -6.14 -13.70
C MET A 106 -19.99 -5.09 -12.71
N LEU A 107 -19.19 -4.72 -11.70
CA LEU A 107 -19.56 -3.70 -10.70
C LEU A 107 -19.85 -2.35 -11.37
N GLN A 108 -19.02 -1.94 -12.33
CA GLN A 108 -19.25 -0.71 -13.11
C GLN A 108 -20.55 -0.76 -13.92
N ARG A 109 -20.90 -1.90 -14.53
CA ARG A 109 -22.19 -2.08 -15.23
C ARG A 109 -23.39 -2.02 -14.28
N LEU A 110 -23.20 -2.40 -13.01
CA LEU A 110 -24.21 -2.25 -11.96
C LEU A 110 -24.28 -0.82 -11.39
N GLY A 111 -23.50 0.12 -11.94
CA GLY A 111 -23.49 1.52 -11.51
C GLY A 111 -22.70 1.78 -10.23
N ILE A 112 -21.89 0.83 -9.77
CA ILE A 112 -21.06 0.99 -8.58
C ILE A 112 -19.73 1.62 -8.99
N PRO A 113 -19.35 2.78 -8.42
CA PRO A 113 -18.05 3.40 -8.66
C PRO A 113 -16.91 2.51 -8.20
N VAL A 114 -15.84 2.40 -9.00
CA VAL A 114 -14.65 1.63 -8.67
C VAL A 114 -13.41 2.49 -8.82
N ALA A 115 -12.66 2.67 -7.73
CA ALA A 115 -11.33 3.29 -7.72
C ALA A 115 -10.26 2.21 -7.86
N VAL A 116 -9.35 2.40 -8.83
CA VAL A 116 -8.28 1.45 -9.13
C VAL A 116 -6.93 2.05 -8.76
N PHE A 117 -6.12 1.27 -8.03
CA PHE A 117 -4.79 1.64 -7.57
C PHE A 117 -3.72 0.86 -8.31
N ASP A 118 -2.64 1.54 -8.65
CA ASP A 118 -1.45 0.89 -9.17
C ASP A 118 -0.63 0.26 -8.03
N PRO A 119 0.05 -0.87 -8.28
CA PRO A 119 0.97 -1.42 -7.30
C PRO A 119 2.14 -0.45 -7.10
N ALA A 120 2.53 -0.22 -5.86
CA ALA A 120 3.73 0.54 -5.58
C ALA A 120 4.98 -0.23 -6.05
N THR A 121 5.81 0.42 -6.85
CA THR A 121 7.11 -0.07 -7.32
C THR A 121 8.26 0.66 -6.64
N SER A 122 7.98 1.73 -5.92
CA SER A 122 8.93 2.57 -5.20
C SER A 122 8.33 3.04 -3.86
N LEU A 123 9.18 3.61 -2.99
CA LEU A 123 8.74 4.30 -1.78
C LEU A 123 8.04 5.63 -2.10
N GLU A 124 8.27 6.21 -3.27
CA GLU A 124 7.52 7.37 -3.74
C GLU A 124 6.08 7.00 -4.08
N ASP A 125 5.86 5.85 -4.75
CA ASP A 125 4.51 5.36 -5.03
C ASP A 125 3.69 5.10 -3.76
N VAL A 126 4.34 4.83 -2.62
CA VAL A 126 3.66 4.75 -1.31
C VAL A 126 2.99 6.08 -0.97
N ARG A 127 3.68 7.20 -1.18
CA ARG A 127 3.14 8.56 -0.95
C ARG A 127 1.98 8.85 -1.88
N ASP A 128 2.16 8.54 -3.17
CA ASP A 128 1.13 8.76 -4.19
C ASP A 128 -0.13 7.94 -3.90
N ASN A 129 0.02 6.69 -3.51
CA ASN A 129 -1.10 5.83 -3.12
C ASN A 129 -1.79 6.32 -1.84
N LEU A 130 -1.05 6.84 -0.84
CA LEU A 130 -1.65 7.47 0.34
C LEU A 130 -2.44 8.71 -0.04
N GLN A 131 -1.90 9.57 -0.92
CA GLN A 131 -2.58 10.75 -1.41
C GLN A 131 -3.86 10.38 -2.15
N GLN A 132 -3.76 9.48 -3.13
CA GLN A 132 -4.90 8.99 -3.90
C GLN A 132 -5.99 8.39 -2.99
N MET A 133 -5.61 7.60 -1.98
CA MET A 133 -6.56 7.04 -1.03
C MET A 133 -7.25 8.10 -0.21
N GLY A 134 -6.52 9.14 0.21
CA GLY A 134 -7.10 10.29 0.91
C GLY A 134 -8.11 11.06 0.07
N GLU A 135 -7.84 11.25 -1.21
CA GLU A 135 -8.75 11.91 -2.16
C GLU A 135 -10.00 11.06 -2.39
N VAL A 136 -9.82 9.78 -2.67
CA VAL A 136 -10.90 8.82 -2.96
C VAL A 136 -11.86 8.64 -1.77
N LEU A 137 -11.34 8.65 -0.54
CA LEU A 137 -12.11 8.53 0.69
C LEU A 137 -12.64 9.88 1.23
N GLY A 138 -12.28 11.01 0.59
CA GLY A 138 -12.59 12.35 1.10
C GLY A 138 -11.85 12.68 2.40
N ARG A 139 -10.63 12.12 2.60
CA ARG A 139 -9.80 12.25 3.80
C ARG A 139 -8.40 12.82 3.52
N PRO A 140 -8.26 13.88 2.69
CA PRO A 140 -6.94 14.38 2.28
C PRO A 140 -6.07 14.85 3.45
N ALA A 141 -6.67 15.40 4.52
CA ALA A 141 -5.93 15.83 5.70
C ALA A 141 -5.32 14.64 6.49
N GLN A 142 -5.98 13.48 6.52
CA GLN A 142 -5.45 12.27 7.13
C GLN A 142 -4.30 11.70 6.30
N ALA A 143 -4.46 11.64 4.98
CA ALA A 143 -3.41 11.22 4.07
C ALA A 143 -2.16 12.12 4.19
N ALA A 144 -2.33 13.44 4.23
CA ALA A 144 -1.24 14.39 4.37
C ALA A 144 -0.45 14.18 5.67
N ARG A 145 -1.10 13.86 6.79
CA ARG A 145 -0.41 13.52 8.05
C ARG A 145 0.42 12.25 7.91
N LEU A 146 -0.15 11.19 7.34
CA LEU A 146 0.56 9.92 7.13
C LEU A 146 1.76 10.08 6.19
N ILE A 147 1.63 10.90 5.15
CA ILE A 147 2.72 11.23 4.23
C ILE A 147 3.84 11.98 4.96
N ALA A 148 3.50 12.98 5.77
CA ALA A 148 4.49 13.73 6.53
C ALA A 148 5.27 12.84 7.53
N ASP A 149 4.56 11.95 8.24
CA ASP A 149 5.17 10.98 9.16
C ASP A 149 6.07 9.98 8.40
N PHE A 150 5.61 9.51 7.24
CA PHE A 150 6.37 8.62 6.36
C PHE A 150 7.65 9.30 5.87
N ASP A 151 7.58 10.52 5.36
CA ASP A 151 8.72 11.28 4.85
C ASP A 151 9.76 11.54 5.95
N GLN A 152 9.29 11.92 7.14
CA GLN A 152 10.17 12.13 8.29
C GLN A 152 10.91 10.85 8.68
N ARG A 153 10.23 9.71 8.76
CA ARG A 153 10.85 8.42 9.05
C ARG A 153 11.83 8.00 7.96
N LEU A 154 11.44 8.11 6.69
CA LEU A 154 12.28 7.75 5.56
C LEU A 154 13.59 8.57 5.56
N ALA A 155 13.50 9.88 5.78
CA ALA A 155 14.67 10.76 5.87
C ALA A 155 15.64 10.35 6.99
N MET A 156 15.13 9.87 8.14
CA MET A 156 15.98 9.36 9.24
C MET A 156 16.66 8.04 8.89
N LEU A 157 16.03 7.19 8.08
CA LEU A 157 16.54 5.87 7.70
C LEU A 157 17.56 5.95 6.55
N GLN A 158 17.41 6.92 5.65
CA GLN A 158 18.29 7.12 4.50
C GLN A 158 19.58 7.84 4.92
N GLN A 159 20.56 7.07 5.40
CA GLN A 159 21.88 7.60 5.71
C GLN A 159 22.82 7.50 4.49
N PRO A 160 23.60 8.54 4.18
CA PRO A 160 24.59 8.47 3.12
C PRO A 160 25.61 7.34 3.36
N VAL A 161 25.84 6.52 2.36
CA VAL A 161 26.82 5.41 2.41
C VAL A 161 27.82 5.60 1.29
N VAL A 162 29.10 5.78 1.65
CA VAL A 162 30.19 6.04 0.67
C VAL A 162 30.44 4.79 -0.20
N HIS A 163 30.43 3.62 0.45
CA HIS A 163 30.63 2.33 -0.22
C HIS A 163 29.46 1.39 0.13
N PRO A 164 28.33 1.49 -0.60
CA PRO A 164 27.18 0.66 -0.31
C PRO A 164 27.51 -0.83 -0.58
N PRO A 165 27.28 -1.73 0.40
CA PRO A 165 27.48 -3.14 0.19
C PRO A 165 26.49 -3.65 -0.88
N ARG A 166 26.87 -4.78 -1.50
CA ARG A 166 26.11 -5.39 -2.62
C ARG A 166 25.12 -6.40 -2.06
N ALA A 167 23.85 -6.21 -2.36
CA ALA A 167 22.79 -7.13 -1.95
C ALA A 167 22.19 -7.85 -3.17
N ALA A 168 21.95 -9.14 -3.03
CA ALA A 168 21.16 -9.93 -3.97
C ALA A 168 19.81 -10.26 -3.34
N LEU A 169 18.72 -9.85 -3.98
CA LEU A 169 17.37 -10.37 -3.72
C LEU A 169 17.22 -11.66 -4.52
N TYR A 170 17.20 -12.83 -3.84
CA TYR A 170 17.18 -14.10 -4.56
C TYR A 170 16.16 -15.06 -3.94
N PHE A 171 15.24 -15.52 -4.76
CA PHE A 171 14.05 -16.26 -4.34
C PHE A 171 14.00 -17.64 -4.99
N PRO A 172 13.05 -18.51 -4.60
CA PRO A 172 12.85 -19.81 -5.21
C PRO A 172 12.83 -19.74 -6.75
N ASN A 173 13.30 -20.79 -7.42
CA ASN A 173 13.54 -20.89 -8.87
C ASN A 173 14.54 -19.85 -9.44
N GLY A 174 15.37 -19.22 -8.61
CA GLY A 174 16.30 -18.19 -9.09
C GLY A 174 15.61 -16.87 -9.45
N TYR A 175 14.42 -16.62 -8.93
CA TYR A 175 13.73 -15.36 -9.17
C TYR A 175 14.42 -14.23 -8.39
N THR A 176 14.48 -13.05 -8.98
CA THR A 176 15.06 -11.86 -8.36
C THR A 176 14.15 -10.66 -8.52
N ARG A 177 14.45 -9.56 -7.81
CA ARG A 177 13.78 -8.26 -7.91
C ARG A 177 14.82 -7.20 -8.18
N GLY A 178 14.62 -6.45 -9.25
CA GLY A 178 15.50 -5.35 -9.64
C GLY A 178 15.11 -4.01 -9.03
N ASP A 179 15.82 -2.97 -9.44
CA ASP A 179 15.70 -1.62 -8.87
C ASP A 179 14.36 -0.91 -9.19
N GLN A 180 13.61 -1.38 -10.19
CA GLN A 180 12.28 -0.86 -10.52
C GLN A 180 11.16 -1.68 -9.83
N THR A 181 11.45 -2.19 -8.65
CA THR A 181 10.49 -2.86 -7.78
C THR A 181 10.54 -2.25 -6.38
N LEU A 182 9.44 -2.30 -5.64
CA LEU A 182 9.41 -1.84 -4.24
C LEU A 182 10.51 -2.51 -3.39
N LEU A 183 10.77 -3.80 -3.63
CA LEU A 183 11.79 -4.54 -2.90
C LEU A 183 13.19 -4.00 -3.20
N GLY A 184 13.49 -3.73 -4.47
CA GLY A 184 14.75 -3.10 -4.88
C GLY A 184 14.91 -1.71 -4.29
N ASP A 185 13.83 -0.93 -4.26
CA ASP A 185 13.84 0.43 -3.69
C ASP A 185 14.05 0.42 -2.16
N ILE A 186 13.44 -0.53 -1.44
CA ILE A 186 13.67 -0.76 -0.01
C ILE A 186 15.15 -1.07 0.26
N VAL A 187 15.76 -1.98 -0.51
CA VAL A 187 17.18 -2.35 -0.38
C VAL A 187 18.08 -1.14 -0.65
N ARG A 188 17.77 -0.36 -1.68
CA ARG A 188 18.48 0.88 -2.00
C ARG A 188 18.33 1.94 -0.91
N ALA A 189 17.11 2.16 -0.41
CA ALA A 189 16.83 3.10 0.69
C ALA A 189 17.56 2.72 1.99
N ALA A 190 17.76 1.41 2.24
CA ALA A 190 18.56 0.91 3.35
C ALA A 190 20.07 1.05 3.14
N GLY A 191 20.52 1.63 2.01
CA GLY A 191 21.92 1.93 1.71
C GLY A 191 22.73 0.75 1.16
N PHE A 192 22.07 -0.19 0.48
CA PHE A 192 22.72 -1.25 -0.31
C PHE A 192 22.65 -0.94 -1.80
N ARG A 193 23.50 -1.61 -2.57
CA ARG A 193 23.43 -1.69 -4.02
C ARG A 193 22.89 -3.05 -4.42
N ASN A 194 21.74 -3.08 -5.10
CA ASN A 194 21.19 -4.29 -5.65
C ASN A 194 22.09 -4.81 -6.80
N VAL A 195 22.35 -6.12 -6.84
CA VAL A 195 23.14 -6.74 -7.91
C VAL A 195 22.30 -7.07 -9.15
N ALA A 196 20.97 -7.13 -9.03
CA ALA A 196 20.05 -7.41 -10.12
C ALA A 196 19.73 -6.12 -10.89
N THR A 197 20.71 -5.60 -11.67
CA THR A 197 20.64 -4.30 -12.37
C THR A 197 20.49 -4.43 -13.89
N GLY A 198 20.47 -5.64 -14.46
CA GLY A 198 20.30 -5.86 -15.89
C GLY A 198 18.90 -5.46 -16.38
N GLU A 199 18.77 -5.03 -17.65
CA GLU A 199 17.48 -4.65 -18.25
C GLU A 199 16.42 -5.76 -18.13
N ASP A 200 16.85 -7.02 -18.24
CA ASP A 200 15.98 -8.20 -18.17
C ASP A 200 15.39 -8.45 -16.75
N VAL A 201 15.97 -7.85 -15.70
CA VAL A 201 15.59 -8.11 -14.30
C VAL A 201 15.21 -6.85 -13.51
N GLN A 202 15.22 -5.69 -14.14
CA GLN A 202 14.92 -4.42 -13.44
C GLN A 202 13.53 -4.39 -12.77
N PHE A 203 12.52 -5.04 -13.39
CA PHE A 203 11.18 -5.23 -12.82
C PHE A 203 11.02 -6.57 -12.07
N GLY A 204 12.08 -7.37 -12.02
CA GLY A 204 12.08 -8.74 -11.54
C GLY A 204 12.10 -9.74 -12.68
N GLY A 205 12.75 -10.87 -12.43
CA GLY A 205 12.95 -11.91 -13.45
C GLY A 205 13.76 -13.07 -12.92
N HIS A 206 14.30 -13.88 -13.82
CA HIS A 206 15.18 -14.99 -13.48
C HIS A 206 16.64 -14.53 -13.55
N LEU A 207 17.36 -14.68 -12.44
CA LEU A 207 18.79 -14.46 -12.34
C LEU A 207 19.48 -15.84 -12.30
N PRO A 208 20.21 -16.24 -13.35
CA PRO A 208 20.96 -17.49 -13.33
C PRO A 208 21.94 -17.56 -12.16
N LEU A 209 22.12 -18.76 -11.61
CA LEU A 209 23.01 -18.96 -10.45
C LEU A 209 24.44 -18.50 -10.74
N GLU A 210 24.91 -18.74 -11.96
CA GLU A 210 26.23 -18.31 -12.44
C GLU A 210 26.36 -16.78 -12.39
N SER A 211 25.33 -16.07 -12.83
CA SER A 211 25.28 -14.60 -12.79
C SER A 211 25.26 -14.08 -11.35
N LEU A 212 24.52 -14.75 -10.44
CA LEU A 212 24.52 -14.44 -9.01
C LEU A 212 25.93 -14.60 -8.42
N VAL A 213 26.61 -15.73 -8.71
CA VAL A 213 27.97 -16.00 -8.20
C VAL A 213 28.96 -14.98 -8.74
N MET A 214 28.91 -14.67 -10.05
CA MET A 214 29.77 -13.65 -10.67
C MET A 214 29.50 -12.24 -10.16
N ALA A 215 28.30 -11.97 -9.68
CA ALA A 215 27.94 -10.70 -9.09
C ALA A 215 28.55 -10.49 -7.71
N GLU A 216 29.11 -11.50 -7.06
CA GLU A 216 29.78 -11.44 -5.74
C GLU A 216 29.05 -10.54 -4.74
N PRO A 217 27.79 -10.80 -4.37
CA PRO A 217 27.09 -10.01 -3.39
C PRO A 217 27.70 -10.17 -2.00
N ASP A 218 27.69 -9.10 -1.20
CA ASP A 218 28.10 -9.16 0.20
C ASP A 218 27.01 -9.82 1.07
N VAL A 219 25.75 -9.75 0.62
CA VAL A 219 24.60 -10.34 1.32
C VAL A 219 23.59 -10.92 0.33
N LEU A 220 23.02 -12.07 0.69
CA LEU A 220 21.90 -12.70 0.00
C LEU A 220 20.65 -12.57 0.86
N ILE A 221 19.66 -11.84 0.33
CA ILE A 221 18.36 -11.62 0.97
C ILE A 221 17.34 -12.53 0.30
N THR A 222 16.66 -13.35 1.08
CA THR A 222 15.62 -14.28 0.60
C THR A 222 14.39 -14.22 1.50
N GLY A 223 13.28 -14.81 1.04
CA GLY A 223 12.08 -14.98 1.87
C GLY A 223 12.20 -16.15 2.85
N SER A 224 11.22 -16.27 3.74
CA SER A 224 11.10 -17.40 4.66
C SER A 224 11.06 -18.72 3.88
N ARG A 225 11.81 -19.72 4.38
CA ARG A 225 11.76 -21.08 3.83
C ARG A 225 10.49 -21.77 4.31
N HIS A 226 9.83 -22.46 3.41
CA HIS A 226 8.76 -23.37 3.79
C HIS A 226 9.39 -24.69 4.28
N ASP A 227 8.83 -25.29 5.34
CA ASP A 227 9.30 -26.57 5.90
C ASP A 227 9.17 -27.73 4.90
N ALA A 228 8.27 -27.61 3.93
CA ALA A 228 8.15 -28.56 2.84
C ALA A 228 9.32 -28.38 1.86
N ARG A 229 10.07 -29.45 1.58
CA ARG A 229 11.14 -29.49 0.57
C ARG A 229 10.56 -29.23 -0.83
N SER A 230 10.38 -27.97 -1.18
CA SER A 230 9.93 -27.56 -2.50
C SER A 230 11.09 -27.66 -3.50
N ARG A 231 10.81 -28.17 -4.72
CA ARG A 231 11.78 -28.14 -5.82
C ARG A 231 12.19 -26.71 -6.19
N SER A 232 11.30 -25.76 -6.04
CA SER A 232 11.58 -24.36 -6.33
C SER A 232 12.62 -23.76 -5.38
N GLU A 233 12.72 -24.25 -4.15
CA GLU A 233 13.72 -23.83 -3.15
C GLU A 233 15.06 -24.57 -3.28
N ALA A 234 15.16 -25.58 -4.13
CA ALA A 234 16.39 -26.36 -4.30
C ALA A 234 17.59 -25.49 -4.69
N ILE A 235 17.36 -24.45 -5.47
CA ILE A 235 18.41 -23.51 -5.90
C ILE A 235 19.02 -22.74 -4.73
N LEU A 236 18.25 -22.43 -3.69
CA LEU A 236 18.73 -21.74 -2.48
C LEU A 236 19.63 -22.62 -1.61
N ARG A 237 19.61 -23.94 -1.85
CA ARG A 237 20.46 -24.96 -1.18
C ARG A 237 21.56 -25.47 -2.11
N HIS A 238 21.74 -24.83 -3.26
CA HIS A 238 22.78 -25.25 -4.19
C HIS A 238 24.16 -25.05 -3.57
N PRO A 239 25.11 -26.02 -3.68
CA PRO A 239 26.44 -25.93 -3.07
C PRO A 239 27.20 -24.64 -3.40
N ALA A 240 26.96 -24.02 -4.56
CA ALA A 240 27.56 -22.75 -4.91
C ALA A 240 27.04 -21.58 -4.05
N VAL A 241 25.77 -21.60 -3.63
CA VAL A 241 25.19 -20.63 -2.70
C VAL A 241 25.72 -20.89 -1.28
N GLU A 242 25.74 -22.16 -0.86
CA GLU A 242 26.20 -22.52 0.50
C GLU A 242 27.71 -22.33 0.73
N ARG A 243 28.51 -22.47 -0.34
CA ARG A 243 29.99 -22.34 -0.26
C ARG A 243 30.48 -20.91 -0.55
N ALA A 244 29.64 -20.03 -0.98
CA ALA A 244 29.98 -18.62 -1.15
C ALA A 244 30.19 -18.01 0.25
N ALA A 245 31.24 -18.47 0.93
CA ALA A 245 31.57 -18.23 2.34
C ALA A 245 31.78 -16.75 2.70
N ALA A 246 31.78 -15.85 1.71
CA ALA A 246 31.81 -14.41 1.89
C ALA A 246 30.40 -13.80 2.02
N TRP A 247 29.34 -14.59 1.74
CA TRP A 247 27.99 -14.08 1.76
C TRP A 247 27.30 -14.36 3.08
N GLU A 248 26.78 -13.34 3.68
CA GLU A 248 25.81 -13.51 4.74
C GLU A 248 24.46 -13.86 4.11
N VAL A 249 23.98 -15.09 4.35
CA VAL A 249 22.66 -15.52 3.89
C VAL A 249 21.64 -15.17 4.94
N VAL A 250 20.87 -14.15 4.69
CA VAL A 250 19.82 -13.71 5.61
C VAL A 250 18.47 -14.24 5.14
N HIS A 251 17.95 -15.21 5.89
CA HIS A 251 16.61 -15.74 5.70
C HIS A 251 15.59 -14.90 6.49
N GLU A 252 14.34 -14.89 6.02
CA GLU A 252 13.19 -14.31 6.74
C GLU A 252 13.19 -12.78 6.87
N LEU A 253 14.02 -12.06 6.13
CA LEU A 253 13.93 -10.60 6.07
C LEU A 253 12.74 -10.11 5.26
N VAL A 254 12.31 -10.88 4.26
CA VAL A 254 11.14 -10.54 3.44
C VAL A 254 9.89 -11.05 4.15
N THR A 255 9.22 -10.17 4.84
CA THR A 255 8.00 -10.42 5.62
C THR A 255 6.81 -9.64 5.02
N SER A 256 5.65 -9.67 5.65
CA SER A 256 4.43 -9.04 5.13
C SER A 256 4.56 -7.53 4.84
N ASP A 257 5.50 -6.82 5.46
CA ASP A 257 5.77 -5.40 5.23
C ASP A 257 6.48 -5.08 3.89
N TRP A 258 6.94 -6.11 3.17
CA TRP A 258 7.47 -5.95 1.81
C TRP A 258 6.40 -6.17 0.72
N VAL A 259 5.22 -6.69 1.11
CA VAL A 259 4.19 -7.12 0.14
C VAL A 259 3.47 -5.92 -0.44
N CYS A 260 3.13 -4.94 0.40
CA CYS A 260 2.35 -3.78 0.02
C CYS A 260 3.13 -2.48 0.18
N GLY A 261 2.94 -1.56 -0.76
CA GLY A 261 3.40 -0.19 -0.65
C GLY A 261 2.57 0.58 0.37
N THR A 262 2.88 0.40 1.64
CA THR A 262 2.28 1.09 2.79
C THR A 262 3.38 1.68 3.67
N PRO A 263 3.09 2.58 4.61
CA PRO A 263 4.10 3.11 5.55
C PRO A 263 4.87 2.05 6.32
N GLN A 264 4.32 0.84 6.47
CA GLN A 264 4.97 -0.30 7.11
C GLN A 264 6.22 -0.79 6.34
N ALA A 265 6.33 -0.48 5.05
CA ALA A 265 7.54 -0.76 4.26
C ALA A 265 8.81 -0.14 4.86
N LEU A 266 8.69 0.95 5.63
CA LEU A 266 9.83 1.55 6.34
C LEU A 266 10.41 0.65 7.43
N SER A 267 9.63 -0.28 7.97
CA SER A 267 10.16 -1.28 8.91
C SER A 267 11.09 -2.28 8.21
N ALA A 268 10.86 -2.55 6.92
CA ALA A 268 11.79 -3.32 6.11
C ALA A 268 13.09 -2.54 5.86
N VAL A 269 12.99 -1.24 5.51
CA VAL A 269 14.16 -0.37 5.34
C VAL A 269 15.01 -0.35 6.61
N GLU A 270 14.38 -0.21 7.78
CA GLU A 270 15.04 -0.18 9.09
C GLU A 270 15.80 -1.50 9.37
N ARG A 271 15.13 -2.66 9.18
CA ARG A 271 15.77 -3.98 9.40
C ARG A 271 16.96 -4.21 8.47
N ILE A 272 16.82 -3.86 7.19
CA ILE A 272 17.91 -3.97 6.21
C ILE A 272 19.05 -2.98 6.54
N GLY A 273 18.72 -1.78 6.98
CA GLY A 273 19.71 -0.80 7.43
C GLY A 273 20.49 -1.26 8.66
N ALA A 274 19.83 -1.94 9.62
CA ALA A 274 20.50 -2.55 10.78
C ALA A 274 21.46 -3.67 10.36
N LEU A 275 21.05 -4.53 9.41
CA LEU A 275 21.93 -5.55 8.83
C LEU A 275 23.17 -4.92 8.19
N ARG A 276 23.02 -3.82 7.43
CA ARG A 276 24.17 -3.10 6.86
C ARG A 276 25.14 -2.65 7.94
N GLY A 277 24.64 -2.10 9.06
CA GLY A 277 25.46 -1.70 10.18
C GLY A 277 26.32 -2.85 10.72
N GLN A 278 25.75 -4.05 10.85
CA GLN A 278 26.45 -5.27 11.27
C GLN A 278 27.55 -5.67 10.28
N LEU A 279 27.24 -5.70 8.97
CA LEU A 279 28.18 -6.06 7.91
C LEU A 279 29.36 -5.10 7.81
N MET A 280 29.15 -3.82 8.04
CA MET A 280 30.19 -2.79 7.93
C MET A 280 31.01 -2.62 9.22
N GLY A 281 30.75 -3.43 10.26
CA GLY A 281 31.49 -3.38 11.51
C GLY A 281 31.27 -2.07 12.27
N ALA A 282 30.09 -1.46 12.17
CA ALA A 282 29.74 -0.32 12.99
C ALA A 282 29.80 -0.70 14.47
N PRO A 283 30.45 0.10 15.33
CA PRO A 283 30.66 -0.19 16.73
C PRO A 283 29.35 -0.24 17.53
#